data_7a75b8284963d60bf7a0eb91ec7cb25a
#
_entry.id   7a75b8284963d60bf7a0eb91ec7cb25a
#
_cell.length_a   1.000
_cell.length_b   1.000
_cell.length_c   1.000
_cell.angle_alpha   90.00
_cell.angle_beta   90.00
_cell.angle_gamma   90.00
#
_symmetry.space_group_name_H-M   'P 1'
#
loop_
_entity.id
_entity.type
_entity.pdbx_description
1 polymer ?
#
loop_
_entity_poly.entity_id
_entity_poly.type
_entity_poly.pdbx_seq_one_letter_code
_entity_poly.pdbx_strand_id
1 'polypeptide(L)'
;QWALQTDGLLTVSMDDIAPETRQWLHGSEIGQVLVMTLRTAPEHEPTGIVLIGDYADRTWTENQLSAFGTLVSQLAWCRRYLVLTESLLAQRESLEQLNWYKQRRLEELYRILGVGVRRLNELSHQKDALSSMRFQQIVRHLGSTLTSVTPVLKHEQWKFHSDYETIPLASLLKRSLERVDTLIKQRQLWAQVHSEANLSIGGDIPKIEFVLHEILVAACHRSASGGRLDIWCRQMDARWLELSVTDGGAIEQRMVDELQIGRSNDLLAPSTLDQPPGRNLAICQSLMQTLGGEFNLYKLEDGRVLSRLIVPIAAGLLPSGSPNTSEVKSFP
;
A
#
# COMPACT_ATOMS: atom_id res chain seq x y z
N GLN A 1 3.63 22.93 -30.33
CA GLN A 1 2.47 23.59 -29.70
C GLN A 1 1.31 23.77 -30.69
N TRP A 2 1.56 24.31 -31.92
CA TRP A 2 0.51 24.52 -32.93
C TRP A 2 -0.20 23.20 -33.33
N ALA A 3 0.48 22.07 -33.44
CA ALA A 3 -0.12 20.78 -33.75
C ALA A 3 -1.12 20.28 -32.69
N LEU A 4 -0.95 20.69 -31.43
CA LEU A 4 -1.88 20.36 -30.34
C LEU A 4 -3.17 21.19 -30.39
N GLN A 5 -3.13 22.36 -31.05
CA GLN A 5 -4.26 23.29 -31.17
C GLN A 5 -5.13 23.03 -32.40
N THR A 6 -4.61 22.25 -33.33
CA THR A 6 -5.31 21.99 -34.60
C THR A 6 -6.07 20.67 -34.53
N ASP A 7 -7.33 20.70 -34.88
CA ASP A 7 -8.15 19.50 -35.05
C ASP A 7 -7.96 18.94 -36.47
N GLY A 8 -7.66 17.64 -36.54
CA GLY A 8 -7.55 16.93 -37.79
C GLY A 8 -6.11 16.62 -38.23
N LEU A 9 -6.02 16.20 -39.46
CA LEU A 9 -4.77 15.80 -40.09
C LEU A 9 -4.08 16.99 -40.70
N LEU A 10 -2.80 17.21 -40.37
CA LEU A 10 -1.97 18.23 -40.93
C LEU A 10 -0.83 17.60 -41.76
N THR A 11 -0.60 18.13 -42.96
CA THR A 11 0.58 17.83 -43.75
C THR A 11 1.55 19.01 -43.63
N VAL A 12 2.74 18.76 -43.18
CA VAL A 12 3.76 19.81 -42.92
C VAL A 12 5.02 19.48 -43.70
N SER A 13 5.54 20.48 -44.39
CA SER A 13 6.87 20.33 -45.01
C SER A 13 8.00 20.32 -43.95
N MET A 14 9.02 19.56 -44.15
CA MET A 14 10.20 19.57 -43.28
C MET A 14 10.84 20.95 -43.16
N ASP A 15 10.65 21.82 -44.18
CA ASP A 15 11.21 23.16 -44.18
C ASP A 15 10.46 24.09 -43.17
N ASP A 16 9.20 23.78 -42.84
CA ASP A 16 8.41 24.52 -41.89
C ASP A 16 8.59 24.05 -40.45
N ILE A 17 9.33 22.97 -40.24
CA ILE A 17 9.56 22.38 -38.90
C ILE A 17 10.82 22.99 -38.28
N ALA A 18 10.73 23.33 -36.99
CA ALA A 18 11.83 23.87 -36.22
C ALA A 18 13.06 22.93 -36.23
N PRO A 19 14.29 23.48 -36.34
CA PRO A 19 15.53 22.67 -36.46
C PRO A 19 15.72 21.62 -35.34
N GLU A 20 15.30 21.95 -34.11
CA GLU A 20 15.35 21.07 -32.96
C GLU A 20 14.48 19.83 -33.14
N THR A 21 13.29 20.00 -33.74
CA THR A 21 12.36 18.90 -34.03
C THR A 21 12.84 18.07 -35.22
N ARG A 22 13.53 18.68 -36.22
CA ARG A 22 14.12 17.96 -37.34
C ARG A 22 15.18 16.98 -36.87
N GLN A 23 16.01 17.36 -35.90
CA GLN A 23 17.05 16.46 -35.34
C GLN A 23 16.43 15.22 -34.68
N TRP A 24 15.24 15.38 -34.13
CA TRP A 24 14.52 14.29 -33.46
C TRP A 24 13.89 13.29 -34.43
N LEU A 25 13.53 13.73 -35.64
CA LEU A 25 12.91 12.89 -36.67
C LEU A 25 13.88 11.99 -37.44
N HIS A 26 15.18 12.03 -37.17
CA HIS A 26 16.22 11.14 -37.69
C HIS A 26 16.00 10.59 -39.12
N GLY A 27 16.00 11.46 -40.11
CA GLY A 27 15.96 11.01 -41.50
C GLY A 27 16.32 12.13 -42.47
N SER A 28 17.44 12.00 -43.15
CA SER A 28 17.88 12.98 -44.15
C SER A 28 17.01 13.00 -45.39
N GLU A 29 16.14 12.04 -45.58
CA GLU A 29 15.33 11.87 -46.78
C GLU A 29 13.84 12.20 -46.55
N ILE A 30 13.46 12.58 -45.30
CA ILE A 30 12.08 12.97 -44.97
C ILE A 30 11.84 14.38 -45.53
N GLY A 31 10.89 14.52 -46.44
CA GLY A 31 10.48 15.81 -47.00
C GLY A 31 9.15 16.32 -46.47
N GLN A 32 8.26 15.42 -46.07
CA GLN A 32 6.94 15.75 -45.57
C GLN A 32 6.61 14.94 -44.30
N VAL A 33 5.84 15.54 -43.40
CA VAL A 33 5.37 14.89 -42.17
C VAL A 33 3.87 15.06 -42.06
N LEU A 34 3.17 13.93 -41.91
CA LEU A 34 1.78 13.92 -41.48
C LEU A 34 1.74 14.02 -39.96
N VAL A 35 0.93 14.92 -39.45
CA VAL A 35 0.77 15.16 -38.01
C VAL A 35 -0.69 15.05 -37.67
N MET A 36 -1.00 14.27 -36.66
CA MET A 36 -2.34 14.18 -36.10
C MET A 36 -2.30 14.02 -34.57
N THR A 37 -3.16 14.74 -33.88
CA THR A 37 -3.27 14.65 -32.43
C THR A 37 -4.04 13.41 -32.00
N LEU A 38 -3.61 12.80 -30.90
CA LEU A 38 -4.36 11.75 -30.20
C LEU A 38 -5.46 12.38 -29.37
N ARG A 39 -6.57 12.69 -30.01
CA ARG A 39 -7.77 13.29 -29.42
C ARG A 39 -8.98 12.43 -29.72
N THR A 40 -9.83 12.15 -28.74
CA THR A 40 -11.01 11.29 -28.88
C THR A 40 -12.27 12.06 -29.21
N ALA A 41 -12.30 13.37 -28.90
CA ALA A 41 -13.37 14.30 -29.25
C ALA A 41 -12.81 15.74 -29.25
N PRO A 42 -13.41 16.68 -29.98
CA PRO A 42 -12.90 18.07 -30.06
C PRO A 42 -12.76 18.76 -28.70
N GLU A 43 -13.66 18.49 -27.77
CA GLU A 43 -13.68 19.04 -26.41
C GLU A 43 -12.65 18.36 -25.45
N HIS A 44 -12.04 17.24 -25.88
CA HIS A 44 -11.08 16.53 -25.05
C HIS A 44 -9.67 17.07 -25.24
N GLU A 45 -8.89 17.14 -24.19
CA GLU A 45 -7.47 17.46 -24.28
C GLU A 45 -6.71 16.36 -25.06
N PRO A 46 -5.77 16.75 -25.94
CA PRO A 46 -4.96 15.80 -26.68
C PRO A 46 -3.99 15.07 -25.73
N THR A 47 -3.92 13.75 -25.85
CA THR A 47 -3.05 12.90 -25.03
C THR A 47 -1.69 12.61 -25.66
N GLY A 48 -1.48 13.08 -26.90
CA GLY A 48 -0.24 12.91 -27.64
C GLY A 48 -0.37 13.33 -29.09
N ILE A 49 0.68 13.10 -29.84
CA ILE A 49 0.77 13.42 -31.28
C ILE A 49 1.35 12.19 -31.99
N VAL A 50 0.79 11.86 -33.16
CA VAL A 50 1.35 10.88 -34.08
C VAL A 50 1.95 11.62 -35.26
N LEU A 51 3.18 11.25 -35.61
CA LEU A 51 3.94 11.77 -36.73
C LEU A 51 4.29 10.63 -37.66
N ILE A 52 4.06 10.84 -38.97
CA ILE A 52 4.56 9.93 -40.02
C ILE A 52 5.35 10.75 -41.03
N GLY A 53 6.62 10.42 -41.19
CA GLY A 53 7.47 11.03 -42.21
C GLY A 53 7.44 10.26 -43.52
N ASP A 54 7.49 10.98 -44.67
CA ASP A 54 7.63 10.41 -45.99
C ASP A 54 8.53 11.31 -46.87
N TYR A 55 8.91 10.79 -48.03
CA TYR A 55 9.72 11.52 -49.00
C TYR A 55 9.00 12.73 -49.57
N ALA A 56 9.74 13.77 -49.97
CA ALA A 56 9.15 15.02 -50.44
C ALA A 56 8.29 14.86 -51.70
N ASP A 57 8.60 13.91 -52.56
CA ASP A 57 7.95 13.71 -53.86
C ASP A 57 6.71 12.81 -53.80
N ARG A 58 6.41 12.28 -52.64
CA ARG A 58 5.29 11.38 -52.47
C ARG A 58 4.02 12.14 -52.11
N THR A 59 2.94 11.86 -52.86
CA THR A 59 1.59 12.37 -52.55
C THR A 59 0.78 11.28 -51.86
N TRP A 60 0.21 11.62 -50.71
CA TRP A 60 -0.69 10.75 -49.99
C TRP A 60 -2.03 10.66 -50.69
N THR A 61 -2.51 9.47 -50.96
CA THR A 61 -3.85 9.27 -51.51
C THR A 61 -4.90 9.49 -50.42
N GLU A 62 -6.11 9.90 -50.80
CA GLU A 62 -7.22 10.14 -49.89
C GLU A 62 -7.52 8.90 -49.00
N ASN A 63 -7.44 7.70 -49.58
CA ASN A 63 -7.60 6.44 -48.85
C ASN A 63 -6.54 6.26 -47.76
N GLN A 64 -5.28 6.63 -48.03
CA GLN A 64 -4.20 6.53 -47.04
C GLN A 64 -4.38 7.54 -45.89
N LEU A 65 -4.79 8.77 -46.23
CA LEU A 65 -5.07 9.80 -45.24
C LEU A 65 -6.27 9.40 -44.33
N SER A 66 -7.34 8.86 -44.94
CA SER A 66 -8.50 8.35 -44.21
C SER A 66 -8.13 7.14 -43.32
N ALA A 67 -7.34 6.20 -43.83
CA ALA A 67 -6.86 5.06 -43.05
C ALA A 67 -5.98 5.51 -41.87
N PHE A 68 -5.08 6.45 -42.11
CA PHE A 68 -4.26 7.05 -41.06
C PHE A 68 -5.11 7.73 -39.99
N GLY A 69 -6.06 8.55 -40.38
CA GLY A 69 -7.00 9.22 -39.46
C GLY A 69 -7.75 8.22 -38.60
N THR A 70 -8.22 7.10 -39.21
CA THR A 70 -8.92 6.02 -38.50
C THR A 70 -7.99 5.34 -37.46
N LEU A 71 -6.76 5.00 -37.86
CA LEU A 71 -5.79 4.38 -36.97
C LEU A 71 -5.42 5.29 -35.80
N VAL A 72 -5.17 6.59 -36.07
CA VAL A 72 -4.85 7.56 -35.00
C VAL A 72 -6.04 7.74 -34.06
N SER A 73 -7.26 7.77 -34.58
CA SER A 73 -8.46 7.83 -33.74
C SER A 73 -8.59 6.59 -32.84
N GLN A 74 -8.40 5.40 -33.40
CA GLN A 74 -8.40 4.16 -32.60
C GLN A 74 -7.29 4.18 -31.53
N LEU A 75 -6.10 4.64 -31.88
CA LEU A 75 -5.00 4.76 -30.94
C LEU A 75 -5.30 5.77 -29.81
N ALA A 76 -5.96 6.88 -30.14
CA ALA A 76 -6.41 7.87 -29.16
C ALA A 76 -7.41 7.26 -28.17
N TRP A 77 -8.38 6.48 -28.67
CA TRP A 77 -9.33 5.78 -27.80
C TRP A 77 -8.65 4.71 -26.94
N CYS A 78 -7.73 3.90 -27.50
CA CYS A 78 -6.98 2.92 -26.73
C CYS A 78 -6.17 3.56 -25.61
N ARG A 79 -5.45 4.64 -25.92
CA ARG A 79 -4.68 5.39 -24.93
C ARG A 79 -5.55 5.99 -23.82
N ARG A 80 -6.66 6.62 -24.18
CA ARG A 80 -7.61 7.16 -23.21
C ARG A 80 -8.19 6.08 -22.32
N TYR A 81 -8.55 4.94 -22.89
CA TYR A 81 -9.04 3.79 -22.14
C TYR A 81 -8.00 3.30 -21.12
N LEU A 82 -6.73 3.15 -21.52
CA LEU A 82 -5.65 2.75 -20.61
C LEU A 82 -5.50 3.73 -19.44
N VAL A 83 -5.43 5.05 -19.72
CA VAL A 83 -5.30 6.07 -18.67
C VAL A 83 -6.49 6.05 -17.72
N LEU A 84 -7.71 5.93 -18.23
CA LEU A 84 -8.92 5.84 -17.41
C LEU A 84 -8.92 4.57 -16.55
N THR A 85 -8.51 3.44 -17.12
CA THR A 85 -8.44 2.18 -16.42
C THR A 85 -7.42 2.22 -15.29
N GLU A 86 -6.22 2.76 -15.53
CA GLU A 86 -5.20 2.94 -14.50
C GLU A 86 -5.69 3.86 -13.38
N SER A 87 -6.36 4.97 -13.73
CA SER A 87 -6.93 5.88 -12.73
C SER A 87 -8.02 5.21 -11.89
N LEU A 88 -8.92 4.45 -12.52
CA LEU A 88 -9.98 3.72 -11.82
C LEU A 88 -9.41 2.64 -10.89
N LEU A 89 -8.37 1.92 -11.34
CA LEU A 89 -7.71 0.92 -10.50
C LEU A 89 -7.05 1.56 -9.27
N ALA A 90 -6.33 2.67 -9.45
CA ALA A 90 -5.71 3.40 -8.35
C ALA A 90 -6.76 3.94 -7.35
N GLN A 91 -7.88 4.49 -7.84
CA GLN A 91 -8.98 4.95 -6.99
C GLN A 91 -9.65 3.79 -6.25
N ARG A 92 -9.92 2.67 -6.93
CA ARG A 92 -10.48 1.47 -6.32
C ARG A 92 -9.59 0.97 -5.18
N GLU A 93 -8.29 0.85 -5.42
CA GLU A 93 -7.33 0.40 -4.41
C GLU A 93 -7.30 1.32 -3.18
N SER A 94 -7.25 2.63 -3.40
CA SER A 94 -7.31 3.62 -2.33
C SER A 94 -8.60 3.52 -1.50
N LEU A 95 -9.75 3.32 -2.16
CA LEU A 95 -11.05 3.16 -1.49
C LEU A 95 -11.12 1.84 -0.71
N GLU A 96 -10.60 0.74 -1.25
CA GLU A 96 -10.56 -0.55 -0.57
C GLU A 96 -9.71 -0.48 0.70
N GLN A 97 -8.52 0.14 0.63
CA GLN A 97 -7.65 0.35 1.79
C GLN A 97 -8.34 1.16 2.88
N LEU A 98 -8.94 2.28 2.49
CA LEU A 98 -9.59 3.17 3.45
C LEU A 98 -10.81 2.51 4.10
N ASN A 99 -11.64 1.80 3.31
CA ASN A 99 -12.80 1.09 3.83
C ASN A 99 -12.39 -0.02 4.80
N TRP A 100 -11.37 -0.80 4.43
CA TRP A 100 -10.78 -1.80 5.30
C TRP A 100 -10.28 -1.19 6.62
N TYR A 101 -9.52 -0.10 6.55
CA TYR A 101 -9.01 0.57 7.75
C TYR A 101 -10.13 1.11 8.64
N LYS A 102 -11.15 1.74 8.04
CA LYS A 102 -12.34 2.21 8.79
C LYS A 102 -13.04 1.06 9.49
N GLN A 103 -13.25 -0.06 8.78
CA GLN A 103 -13.89 -1.23 9.37
C GLN A 103 -13.09 -1.78 10.55
N ARG A 104 -11.77 -1.90 10.43
CA ARG A 104 -10.92 -2.36 11.54
C ARG A 104 -10.95 -1.42 12.74
N ARG A 105 -10.96 -0.12 12.50
CA ARG A 105 -11.09 0.88 13.58
C ARG A 105 -12.45 0.78 14.28
N LEU A 106 -13.51 0.52 13.56
CA LEU A 106 -14.84 0.30 14.14
C LEU A 106 -14.87 -0.99 14.97
N GLU A 107 -14.34 -2.10 14.47
CA GLU A 107 -14.24 -3.36 15.21
C GLU A 107 -13.47 -3.17 16.52
N GLU A 108 -12.34 -2.47 16.47
CA GLU A 108 -11.56 -2.13 17.67
C GLU A 108 -12.33 -1.28 18.65
N LEU A 109 -13.05 -0.27 18.16
CA LEU A 109 -13.93 0.57 18.98
C LEU A 109 -15.01 -0.28 19.69
N TYR A 110 -15.68 -1.16 18.95
CA TYR A 110 -16.68 -2.07 19.52
C TYR A 110 -16.08 -2.98 20.60
N ARG A 111 -14.87 -3.50 20.35
CA ARG A 111 -14.17 -4.34 21.33
C ARG A 111 -13.86 -3.56 22.61
N ILE A 112 -13.29 -2.35 22.49
CA ILE A 112 -12.95 -1.50 23.65
C ILE A 112 -14.19 -1.09 24.42
N LEU A 113 -15.24 -0.66 23.72
CA LEU A 113 -16.53 -0.31 24.34
C LEU A 113 -17.13 -1.51 25.08
N GLY A 114 -17.16 -2.69 24.45
CA GLY A 114 -17.71 -3.91 25.03
C GLY A 114 -16.97 -4.34 26.32
N VAL A 115 -15.63 -4.24 26.31
CA VAL A 115 -14.82 -4.52 27.50
C VAL A 115 -15.01 -3.45 28.56
N GLY A 116 -15.03 -2.17 28.18
CA GLY A 116 -15.23 -1.04 29.09
C GLY A 116 -16.61 -1.10 29.80
N VAL A 117 -17.66 -1.34 29.04
CA VAL A 117 -19.01 -1.47 29.58
C VAL A 117 -19.12 -2.64 30.56
N ARG A 118 -18.56 -3.80 30.24
CA ARG A 118 -18.53 -4.95 31.16
C ARG A 118 -17.82 -4.60 32.47
N ARG A 119 -16.62 -3.97 32.39
CA ARG A 119 -15.86 -3.54 33.57
C ARG A 119 -16.62 -2.49 34.39
N LEU A 120 -17.30 -1.53 33.73
CA LEU A 120 -18.13 -0.55 34.44
C LEU A 120 -19.29 -1.24 35.18
N ASN A 121 -19.94 -2.24 34.55
CA ASN A 121 -21.01 -2.99 35.17
C ASN A 121 -20.49 -3.80 36.38
N GLU A 122 -19.35 -4.46 36.30
CA GLU A 122 -18.69 -5.15 37.40
C GLU A 122 -18.40 -4.20 38.59
N LEU A 123 -17.86 -3.00 38.28
CA LEU A 123 -17.54 -2.00 39.31
C LEU A 123 -18.77 -1.36 39.93
N SER A 124 -19.90 -1.29 39.20
CA SER A 124 -21.15 -0.73 39.74
C SER A 124 -21.71 -1.54 40.92
N HIS A 125 -21.37 -2.82 41.01
CA HIS A 125 -21.73 -3.71 42.09
C HIS A 125 -20.77 -3.67 43.30
N GLN A 126 -19.62 -2.97 43.18
CA GLN A 126 -18.61 -2.84 44.22
C GLN A 126 -18.72 -1.43 44.87
N LYS A 127 -18.89 -1.38 46.20
CA LYS A 127 -19.10 -0.11 46.95
C LYS A 127 -17.81 0.53 47.52
N ASP A 128 -16.64 0.14 47.07
CA ASP A 128 -15.34 0.62 47.62
C ASP A 128 -14.85 1.93 47.00
N ALA A 129 -14.13 2.75 47.78
CA ALA A 129 -13.54 4.01 47.31
C ALA A 129 -12.57 3.84 46.10
N LEU A 130 -11.87 2.71 46.03
CA LEU A 130 -11.01 2.32 44.91
C LEU A 130 -11.80 2.08 43.61
N SER A 131 -13.08 1.70 43.73
CA SER A 131 -13.96 1.49 42.59
C SER A 131 -14.27 2.81 41.85
N SER A 132 -14.42 3.91 42.59
CA SER A 132 -14.67 5.24 42.00
C SER A 132 -13.51 5.75 41.13
N MET A 133 -12.27 5.58 41.57
CA MET A 133 -11.09 5.94 40.76
C MET A 133 -10.97 5.09 39.51
N ARG A 134 -11.17 3.78 39.62
CA ARG A 134 -11.16 2.85 38.46
C ARG A 134 -12.27 3.18 37.48
N PHE A 135 -13.46 3.49 37.96
CA PHE A 135 -14.60 3.94 37.17
C PHE A 135 -14.23 5.19 36.33
N GLN A 136 -13.70 6.23 36.96
CA GLN A 136 -13.27 7.44 36.26
C GLN A 136 -12.17 7.18 35.24
N GLN A 137 -11.25 6.26 35.52
CA GLN A 137 -10.19 5.88 34.61
C GLN A 137 -10.73 5.18 33.37
N ILE A 138 -11.68 4.25 33.52
CA ILE A 138 -12.35 3.55 32.42
C ILE A 138 -13.14 4.55 31.57
N VAL A 139 -13.93 5.44 32.18
CA VAL A 139 -14.70 6.47 31.48
C VAL A 139 -13.78 7.38 30.65
N ARG A 140 -12.65 7.84 31.22
CA ARG A 140 -11.65 8.63 30.48
C ARG A 140 -11.05 7.86 29.30
N HIS A 141 -10.71 6.59 29.51
CA HIS A 141 -10.16 5.75 28.44
C HIS A 141 -11.18 5.54 27.30
N LEU A 142 -12.44 5.30 27.62
CA LEU A 142 -13.51 5.21 26.63
C LEU A 142 -13.71 6.52 25.88
N GLY A 143 -13.66 7.66 26.60
CA GLY A 143 -13.73 8.99 26.00
C GLY A 143 -12.59 9.27 25.05
N SER A 144 -11.34 8.98 25.43
CA SER A 144 -10.16 9.16 24.57
C SER A 144 -10.24 8.27 23.33
N THR A 145 -10.69 7.03 23.47
CA THR A 145 -10.87 6.11 22.33
C THR A 145 -11.91 6.64 21.33
N LEU A 146 -13.05 7.13 21.83
CA LEU A 146 -14.07 7.76 20.99
C LEU A 146 -13.51 8.97 20.24
N THR A 147 -12.76 9.83 20.93
CA THR A 147 -12.14 11.00 20.33
C THR A 147 -11.14 10.63 19.24
N SER A 148 -10.34 9.57 19.43
CA SER A 148 -9.35 9.11 18.44
C SER A 148 -9.98 8.51 17.17
N VAL A 149 -11.18 7.95 17.25
CA VAL A 149 -11.89 7.37 16.10
C VAL A 149 -12.72 8.41 15.34
N THR A 150 -13.16 9.46 16.02
CA THR A 150 -14.00 10.52 15.42
C THR A 150 -13.42 11.13 14.13
N PRO A 151 -12.12 11.47 14.04
CA PRO A 151 -11.53 11.99 12.80
C PRO A 151 -11.62 11.00 11.63
N VAL A 152 -11.39 9.71 11.91
CA VAL A 152 -11.46 8.65 10.88
C VAL A 152 -12.87 8.52 10.31
N LEU A 153 -13.90 8.72 11.15
CA LEU A 153 -15.31 8.61 10.74
C LEU A 153 -15.82 9.89 10.04
N LYS A 154 -15.35 11.07 10.50
CA LYS A 154 -15.84 12.37 10.01
C LYS A 154 -15.08 12.91 8.81
N HIS A 155 -13.90 12.40 8.50
CA HIS A 155 -13.13 12.90 7.37
C HIS A 155 -13.81 12.51 6.06
N GLU A 156 -14.45 13.48 5.43
CA GLU A 156 -15.00 13.38 4.07
C GLU A 156 -13.87 13.29 3.02
N GLN A 157 -12.68 13.80 3.35
CA GLN A 157 -11.51 13.66 2.51
C GLN A 157 -10.82 12.33 2.82
N TRP A 158 -10.90 11.44 1.87
CA TRP A 158 -10.36 10.08 1.85
C TRP A 158 -8.81 10.04 1.83
N LYS A 159 -8.17 10.72 2.77
CA LYS A 159 -6.70 10.72 2.93
C LYS A 159 -6.34 10.02 4.23
N PHE A 160 -5.42 9.07 4.14
CA PHE A 160 -4.78 8.53 5.32
C PHE A 160 -3.88 9.60 5.95
N HIS A 161 -4.22 10.05 7.16
CA HIS A 161 -3.26 10.75 8.00
C HIS A 161 -2.37 9.71 8.65
N SER A 162 -1.08 9.92 8.57
CA SER A 162 -0.09 9.06 9.21
C SER A 162 0.45 9.78 10.44
N ASP A 163 0.18 9.23 11.61
CA ASP A 163 0.72 9.73 12.87
C ASP A 163 1.96 8.89 13.20
N TYR A 164 3.11 9.57 13.38
CA TYR A 164 4.35 8.89 13.75
C TYR A 164 4.44 8.71 15.26
N GLU A 165 4.39 7.47 15.70
CA GLU A 165 4.56 7.08 17.09
C GLU A 165 5.71 6.07 17.24
N THR A 166 6.19 5.89 18.46
CA THR A 166 7.16 4.85 18.79
C THR A 166 6.63 3.92 19.86
N ILE A 167 6.85 2.60 19.67
CA ILE A 167 6.43 1.60 20.64
C ILE A 167 7.52 0.54 20.81
N PRO A 168 7.74 0.01 22.04
CA PRO A 168 8.55 -1.18 22.23
C PRO A 168 7.96 -2.38 21.46
N LEU A 169 8.82 -3.11 20.73
CA LEU A 169 8.44 -4.29 19.95
C LEU A 169 7.66 -5.31 20.80
N ALA A 170 8.15 -5.56 22.02
CA ALA A 170 7.49 -6.48 22.95
C ALA A 170 6.03 -6.08 23.26
N SER A 171 5.76 -4.77 23.37
CA SER A 171 4.41 -4.26 23.62
C SER A 171 3.50 -4.42 22.40
N LEU A 172 4.02 -4.21 21.18
CA LEU A 172 3.30 -4.44 19.94
C LEU A 172 2.92 -5.92 19.78
N LEU A 173 3.90 -6.82 19.95
CA LEU A 173 3.69 -8.26 19.84
C LEU A 173 2.69 -8.77 20.87
N LYS A 174 2.82 -8.33 22.13
CA LYS A 174 1.90 -8.71 23.21
C LYS A 174 0.47 -8.29 22.85
N ARG A 175 0.24 -7.04 22.44
CA ARG A 175 -1.10 -6.55 22.06
C ARG A 175 -1.67 -7.31 20.86
N SER A 176 -0.84 -7.57 19.84
CA SER A 176 -1.28 -8.29 18.65
C SER A 176 -1.64 -9.75 18.95
N LEU A 177 -0.86 -10.44 19.80
CA LEU A 177 -1.16 -11.81 20.23
C LEU A 177 -2.40 -11.88 21.14
N GLU A 178 -2.58 -10.94 22.06
CA GLU A 178 -3.78 -10.86 22.89
C GLU A 178 -5.07 -10.73 22.04
N ARG A 179 -5.02 -10.07 20.89
CA ARG A 179 -6.15 -9.95 19.97
C ARG A 179 -6.52 -11.24 19.28
N VAL A 180 -5.55 -12.11 18.99
CA VAL A 180 -5.78 -13.42 18.35
C VAL A 180 -5.81 -14.60 19.33
N ASP A 181 -5.67 -14.35 20.63
CA ASP A 181 -5.61 -15.38 21.68
C ASP A 181 -6.83 -16.31 21.65
N THR A 182 -8.02 -15.76 21.45
CA THR A 182 -9.25 -16.56 21.33
C THR A 182 -9.18 -17.52 20.14
N LEU A 183 -8.65 -17.07 19.01
CA LEU A 183 -8.51 -17.88 17.80
C LEU A 183 -7.43 -18.95 17.97
N ILE A 184 -6.29 -18.59 18.61
CA ILE A 184 -5.22 -19.52 18.96
C ILE A 184 -5.77 -20.64 19.86
N LYS A 185 -6.54 -20.31 20.90
CA LYS A 185 -7.14 -21.28 21.82
C LYS A 185 -8.20 -22.14 21.14
N GLN A 186 -9.08 -21.57 20.34
CA GLN A 186 -10.12 -22.31 19.60
C GLN A 186 -9.51 -23.35 18.65
N ARG A 187 -8.38 -23.03 18.02
CA ARG A 187 -7.67 -23.91 17.10
C ARG A 187 -6.56 -24.73 17.76
N GLN A 188 -6.36 -24.57 19.08
CA GLN A 188 -5.32 -25.27 19.86
C GLN A 188 -3.90 -25.07 19.28
N LEU A 189 -3.61 -23.86 18.75
CA LEU A 189 -2.32 -23.57 18.13
C LEU A 189 -1.25 -23.32 19.20
N TRP A 190 -0.01 -23.71 18.87
CA TRP A 190 1.17 -23.40 19.66
C TRP A 190 1.86 -22.17 19.08
N ALA A 191 1.68 -21.02 19.73
CA ALA A 191 2.33 -19.79 19.32
C ALA A 191 3.63 -19.59 20.12
N GLN A 192 4.75 -19.41 19.41
CA GLN A 192 6.05 -19.14 19.99
C GLN A 192 6.64 -17.86 19.41
N VAL A 193 7.17 -16.99 20.27
CA VAL A 193 7.81 -15.73 19.87
C VAL A 193 9.30 -15.81 20.15
N HIS A 194 10.09 -15.54 19.12
CA HIS A 194 11.53 -15.42 19.17
C HIS A 194 11.91 -13.99 18.87
N SER A 195 12.25 -13.22 19.88
CA SER A 195 12.56 -11.79 19.74
C SER A 195 13.94 -11.49 20.31
N GLU A 196 14.73 -10.76 19.55
CA GLU A 196 15.91 -10.09 20.08
C GLU A 196 15.46 -8.91 20.96
N ALA A 197 16.11 -8.74 22.11
CA ALA A 197 15.62 -7.84 23.16
C ALA A 197 15.74 -6.35 22.82
N ASN A 198 14.80 -5.54 23.34
CA ASN A 198 14.84 -4.08 23.48
C ASN A 198 14.79 -3.22 22.19
N LEU A 199 14.17 -3.71 21.14
CA LEU A 199 13.90 -2.90 19.95
C LEU A 199 12.58 -2.12 20.07
N SER A 200 12.56 -0.92 19.50
CA SER A 200 11.36 -0.09 19.37
C SER A 200 11.06 0.12 17.89
N ILE A 201 9.79 0.07 17.53
CA ILE A 201 9.29 0.32 16.18
C ILE A 201 8.81 1.76 16.13
N GLY A 202 9.12 2.45 15.01
CA GLY A 202 8.62 3.78 14.70
C GLY A 202 7.71 3.78 13.49
N GLY A 203 6.67 4.61 13.50
CA GLY A 203 5.74 4.76 12.38
C GLY A 203 4.30 4.93 12.82
N ASP A 204 3.37 4.69 11.92
CA ASP A 204 1.93 4.67 12.22
C ASP A 204 1.58 3.35 12.92
N ILE A 205 1.79 3.33 14.23
CA ILE A 205 1.63 2.13 15.05
C ILE A 205 0.25 1.50 14.93
N PRO A 206 -0.88 2.24 14.94
CA PRO A 206 -2.20 1.66 14.73
C PRO A 206 -2.32 0.87 13.41
N LYS A 207 -1.77 1.39 12.31
CA LYS A 207 -1.82 0.70 11.02
C LYS A 207 -0.92 -0.53 10.99
N ILE A 208 0.31 -0.43 11.51
CA ILE A 208 1.24 -1.57 11.65
C ILE A 208 0.60 -2.68 12.50
N GLU A 209 -0.06 -2.30 13.60
CA GLU A 209 -0.74 -3.25 14.49
C GLU A 209 -1.91 -3.96 13.79
N PHE A 210 -2.69 -3.27 12.95
CA PHE A 210 -3.74 -3.88 12.15
C PHE A 210 -3.18 -4.82 11.08
N VAL A 211 -2.10 -4.44 10.39
CA VAL A 211 -1.43 -5.32 9.41
C VAL A 211 -0.94 -6.59 10.10
N LEU A 212 -0.25 -6.47 11.23
CA LEU A 212 0.23 -7.61 11.99
C LEU A 212 -0.92 -8.50 12.48
N HIS A 213 -2.03 -7.89 12.92
CA HIS A 213 -3.24 -8.63 13.30
C HIS A 213 -3.80 -9.45 12.14
N GLU A 214 -3.95 -8.86 10.94
CA GLU A 214 -4.45 -9.58 9.76
C GLU A 214 -3.54 -10.75 9.36
N ILE A 215 -2.22 -10.54 9.41
CA ILE A 215 -1.25 -11.59 9.13
C ILE A 215 -1.41 -12.74 10.12
N LEU A 216 -1.54 -12.44 11.42
CA LEU A 216 -1.74 -13.46 12.46
C LEU A 216 -3.08 -14.19 12.31
N VAL A 217 -4.16 -13.47 12.01
CA VAL A 217 -5.49 -14.06 11.75
C VAL A 217 -5.42 -14.99 10.54
N ALA A 218 -4.80 -14.56 9.44
CA ALA A 218 -4.64 -15.38 8.24
C ALA A 218 -3.80 -16.63 8.53
N ALA A 219 -2.70 -16.51 9.27
CA ALA A 219 -1.85 -17.63 9.69
C ALA A 219 -2.63 -18.62 10.59
N CYS A 220 -3.38 -18.12 11.57
CA CYS A 220 -4.23 -18.95 12.41
C CYS A 220 -5.30 -19.71 11.59
N HIS A 221 -5.94 -19.04 10.63
CA HIS A 221 -6.96 -19.70 9.79
C HIS A 221 -6.39 -20.75 8.85
N ARG A 222 -5.17 -20.54 8.32
CA ARG A 222 -4.50 -21.52 7.48
C ARG A 222 -4.01 -22.74 8.25
N SER A 223 -3.53 -22.52 9.49
CA SER A 223 -2.96 -23.59 10.31
C SER A 223 -3.99 -24.66 10.63
N ALA A 224 -3.57 -25.93 10.57
CA ALA A 224 -4.36 -27.04 11.08
C ALA A 224 -4.52 -26.94 12.62
N SER A 225 -5.58 -27.54 13.16
CA SER A 225 -5.77 -27.61 14.62
C SER A 225 -4.59 -28.36 15.27
N GLY A 226 -4.07 -27.81 16.36
CA GLY A 226 -2.85 -28.31 17.02
C GLY A 226 -1.54 -27.90 16.33
N GLY A 227 -1.62 -27.09 15.27
CA GLY A 227 -0.47 -26.60 14.52
C GLY A 227 0.39 -25.60 15.30
N ARG A 228 1.56 -25.31 14.73
CA ARG A 228 2.55 -24.40 15.32
C ARG A 228 2.60 -23.09 14.55
N LEU A 229 2.70 -21.99 15.29
CA LEU A 229 2.87 -20.63 14.81
C LEU A 229 4.16 -20.05 15.38
N ASP A 230 5.18 -19.88 14.56
CA ASP A 230 6.45 -19.29 14.97
C ASP A 230 6.57 -17.85 14.52
N ILE A 231 6.81 -16.94 15.46
CA ILE A 231 7.00 -15.51 15.21
C ILE A 231 8.45 -15.17 15.51
N TRP A 232 9.18 -14.77 14.49
CA TRP A 232 10.58 -14.35 14.58
C TRP A 232 10.69 -12.85 14.38
N CYS A 233 11.49 -12.22 15.23
CA CYS A 233 11.81 -10.80 15.17
C CYS A 233 13.31 -10.65 15.08
N ARG A 234 13.80 -10.15 13.96
CA ARG A 234 15.21 -9.98 13.68
C ARG A 234 15.51 -8.57 13.21
N GLN A 235 16.50 -7.93 13.80
CA GLN A 235 17.02 -6.69 13.27
C GLN A 235 17.81 -6.97 11.99
N MET A 236 17.45 -6.33 10.88
CA MET A 236 18.15 -6.45 9.60
C MET A 236 19.35 -5.50 9.55
N ASP A 237 19.11 -4.26 9.92
CA ASP A 237 20.11 -3.20 9.97
C ASP A 237 19.72 -2.13 11.02
N ALA A 238 20.37 -0.96 11.00
CA ALA A 238 20.08 0.13 11.92
C ALA A 238 18.68 0.77 11.74
N ARG A 239 18.00 0.52 10.61
CA ARG A 239 16.74 1.16 10.23
C ARG A 239 15.56 0.21 10.16
N TRP A 240 15.82 -1.08 9.92
CA TRP A 240 14.79 -2.04 9.55
C TRP A 240 14.78 -3.27 10.47
N LEU A 241 13.57 -3.65 10.85
CA LEU A 241 13.28 -4.88 11.59
C LEU A 241 12.44 -5.79 10.72
N GLU A 242 12.79 -7.06 10.68
CA GLU A 242 12.00 -8.13 10.09
C GLU A 242 11.15 -8.80 11.18
N LEU A 243 9.84 -8.87 10.92
CA LEU A 243 8.86 -9.68 11.64
C LEU A 243 8.43 -10.81 10.71
N SER A 244 8.76 -12.04 11.05
CA SER A 244 8.41 -13.23 10.25
C SER A 244 7.44 -14.10 11.02
N VAL A 245 6.29 -14.40 10.41
CA VAL A 245 5.30 -15.34 10.96
C VAL A 245 5.31 -16.59 10.09
N THR A 246 5.70 -17.73 10.66
CA THR A 246 5.72 -19.02 9.97
C THR A 246 4.61 -19.92 10.50
N ASP A 247 3.81 -20.48 9.61
CA ASP A 247 2.72 -21.38 9.93
C ASP A 247 2.74 -22.64 9.04
N GLY A 248 2.14 -23.73 9.52
CA GLY A 248 2.04 -25.01 8.80
C GLY A 248 0.81 -25.12 7.90
N GLY A 249 0.20 -24.00 7.54
CA GLY A 249 -1.00 -23.99 6.72
C GLY A 249 -0.71 -24.19 5.23
N ALA A 250 -1.76 -24.50 4.47
CA ALA A 250 -1.70 -24.57 3.01
C ALA A 250 -2.07 -23.22 2.40
N ILE A 251 -1.37 -22.85 1.34
CA ILE A 251 -1.67 -21.67 0.53
C ILE A 251 -1.61 -22.03 -0.95
N GLU A 252 -2.49 -21.41 -1.73
CA GLU A 252 -2.47 -21.54 -3.18
C GLU A 252 -1.25 -20.76 -3.74
N GLN A 253 -0.46 -21.42 -4.58
CA GLN A 253 0.71 -20.78 -5.20
C GLN A 253 0.30 -19.54 -5.99
N ARG A 254 -0.84 -19.60 -6.68
CA ARG A 254 -1.39 -18.47 -7.42
C ARG A 254 -1.58 -17.22 -6.56
N MET A 255 -2.04 -17.35 -5.30
CA MET A 255 -2.18 -16.20 -4.38
C MET A 255 -0.83 -15.60 -4.03
N VAL A 256 0.20 -16.43 -3.83
CA VAL A 256 1.57 -15.96 -3.56
C VAL A 256 2.10 -15.19 -4.77
N ASP A 257 1.94 -15.75 -5.97
CA ASP A 257 2.41 -15.14 -7.22
C ASP A 257 1.69 -13.79 -7.48
N GLU A 258 0.36 -13.76 -7.30
CA GLU A 258 -0.43 -12.53 -7.48
C GLU A 258 -0.07 -11.44 -6.44
N LEU A 259 0.30 -11.81 -5.21
CA LEU A 259 0.79 -10.84 -4.21
C LEU A 259 2.18 -10.30 -4.58
N GLN A 260 3.04 -11.09 -5.21
CA GLN A 260 4.39 -10.68 -5.58
C GLN A 260 4.44 -9.86 -6.88
N ILE A 261 3.67 -10.26 -7.88
CA ILE A 261 3.69 -9.68 -9.22
C ILE A 261 2.63 -8.58 -9.36
N GLY A 262 1.59 -8.62 -8.52
CA GLY A 262 0.39 -7.80 -8.65
C GLY A 262 -0.76 -8.54 -9.36
N ARG A 263 -1.91 -7.89 -9.39
CA ARG A 263 -3.08 -8.37 -10.14
C ARG A 263 -2.79 -8.38 -11.63
N SER A 264 -3.42 -9.30 -12.37
CA SER A 264 -3.40 -9.27 -13.83
C SER A 264 -3.88 -7.92 -14.38
N ASN A 265 -3.28 -7.48 -15.46
CA ASN A 265 -3.74 -6.29 -16.20
C ASN A 265 -5.12 -6.49 -16.85
N ASP A 266 -5.58 -7.74 -16.96
CA ASP A 266 -6.93 -8.05 -17.41
C ASP A 266 -7.91 -7.90 -16.23
N LEU A 267 -8.71 -6.83 -16.27
CA LEU A 267 -9.72 -6.51 -15.26
C LEU A 267 -10.84 -7.54 -15.13
N LEU A 268 -11.05 -8.36 -16.16
CA LEU A 268 -12.08 -9.40 -16.18
C LEU A 268 -11.54 -10.77 -15.73
N ALA A 269 -10.22 -10.92 -15.61
CA ALA A 269 -9.63 -12.15 -15.11
C ALA A 269 -9.90 -12.28 -13.60
N PRO A 270 -10.43 -13.43 -13.15
CA PRO A 270 -10.63 -13.66 -11.72
C PRO A 270 -9.30 -13.68 -11.00
N SER A 271 -9.21 -12.96 -9.86
CA SER A 271 -8.02 -12.91 -9.02
C SER A 271 -8.32 -13.47 -7.63
N THR A 272 -7.36 -14.17 -7.05
CA THR A 272 -7.41 -14.63 -5.65
C THR A 272 -7.40 -13.45 -4.67
N LEU A 273 -6.96 -12.27 -5.14
CA LEU A 273 -6.92 -11.03 -4.35
C LEU A 273 -8.25 -10.26 -4.36
N ASP A 274 -9.29 -10.76 -5.03
CA ASP A 274 -10.60 -10.09 -5.05
C ASP A 274 -11.46 -10.46 -3.85
N GLN A 275 -11.13 -11.54 -3.14
CA GLN A 275 -11.87 -12.01 -1.96
C GLN A 275 -10.95 -12.28 -0.77
N PRO A 276 -11.45 -12.20 0.49
CA PRO A 276 -10.69 -12.64 1.66
C PRO A 276 -10.27 -14.12 1.56
N PRO A 277 -9.08 -14.50 2.03
CA PRO A 277 -8.08 -13.67 2.72
C PRO A 277 -7.17 -12.88 1.78
N GLY A 278 -7.12 -13.20 0.48
CA GLY A 278 -6.20 -12.58 -0.48
C GLY A 278 -6.33 -11.06 -0.55
N ARG A 279 -7.57 -10.54 -0.58
CA ARG A 279 -7.84 -9.11 -0.58
C ARG A 279 -7.26 -8.40 0.66
N ASN A 280 -7.45 -8.98 1.85
CA ASN A 280 -6.94 -8.38 3.08
C ASN A 280 -5.41 -8.34 3.09
N LEU A 281 -4.75 -9.40 2.60
CA LEU A 281 -3.29 -9.46 2.51
C LEU A 281 -2.74 -8.46 1.47
N ALA A 282 -3.43 -8.28 0.34
CA ALA A 282 -3.06 -7.27 -0.65
C ALA A 282 -3.19 -5.84 -0.09
N ILE A 283 -4.25 -5.56 0.68
CA ILE A 283 -4.41 -4.27 1.38
C ILE A 283 -3.29 -4.08 2.42
N CYS A 284 -2.94 -5.11 3.18
CA CYS A 284 -1.83 -5.07 4.12
C CYS A 284 -0.50 -4.75 3.41
N GLN A 285 -0.26 -5.35 2.25
CA GLN A 285 0.94 -5.10 1.44
C GLN A 285 1.02 -3.64 0.98
N SER A 286 -0.06 -3.13 0.42
CA SER A 286 -0.13 -1.74 -0.05
C SER A 286 -0.02 -0.73 1.11
N LEU A 287 -0.65 -0.99 2.26
CA LEU A 287 -0.46 -0.18 3.46
C LEU A 287 0.98 -0.17 3.93
N MET A 288 1.66 -1.31 3.97
CA MET A 288 3.06 -1.37 4.38
C MET A 288 3.97 -0.59 3.44
N GLN A 289 3.75 -0.67 2.13
CA GLN A 289 4.47 0.15 1.15
C GLN A 289 4.27 1.66 1.40
N THR A 290 3.03 2.08 1.70
CA THR A 290 2.71 3.48 2.03
C THR A 290 3.42 3.95 3.32
N LEU A 291 3.63 3.04 4.28
CA LEU A 291 4.32 3.30 5.54
C LEU A 291 5.86 3.18 5.42
N GLY A 292 6.38 2.93 4.21
CA GLY A 292 7.80 2.76 3.92
C GLY A 292 8.36 1.41 4.31
N GLY A 293 7.52 0.45 4.69
CA GLY A 293 7.89 -0.93 4.99
C GLY A 293 7.53 -1.88 3.84
N GLU A 294 7.59 -3.18 4.11
CA GLU A 294 7.25 -4.22 3.14
C GLU A 294 6.45 -5.35 3.79
N PHE A 295 5.56 -5.97 3.03
CA PHE A 295 4.92 -7.23 3.39
C PHE A 295 4.99 -8.19 2.21
N ASN A 296 5.51 -9.38 2.42
CA ASN A 296 5.62 -10.43 1.42
C ASN A 296 5.21 -11.79 2.01
N LEU A 297 4.65 -12.64 1.15
CA LEU A 297 4.21 -13.97 1.48
C LEU A 297 4.99 -14.99 0.65
N TYR A 298 5.48 -16.05 1.30
CA TYR A 298 6.27 -17.09 0.65
C TYR A 298 5.76 -18.47 1.05
N LYS A 299 5.81 -19.39 0.11
CA LYS A 299 5.66 -20.83 0.39
C LYS A 299 7.05 -21.44 0.48
N LEU A 300 7.36 -22.03 1.62
CA LEU A 300 8.65 -22.67 1.87
C LEU A 300 8.70 -24.07 1.23
N GLU A 301 9.91 -24.60 1.02
CA GLU A 301 10.13 -25.91 0.43
C GLU A 301 9.52 -27.06 1.26
N ASP A 302 9.45 -26.89 2.57
CA ASP A 302 8.82 -27.84 3.51
C ASP A 302 7.28 -27.72 3.56
N GLY A 303 6.70 -26.89 2.72
CA GLY A 303 5.25 -26.66 2.61
C GLY A 303 4.69 -25.65 3.59
N ARG A 304 5.49 -25.14 4.55
CA ARG A 304 5.06 -24.05 5.44
C ARG A 304 4.92 -22.74 4.70
N VAL A 305 4.15 -21.82 5.30
CA VAL A 305 3.96 -20.47 4.79
C VAL A 305 4.70 -19.48 5.67
N LEU A 306 5.50 -18.62 5.05
CA LEU A 306 6.22 -17.53 5.68
C LEU A 306 5.56 -16.19 5.29
N SER A 307 5.02 -15.49 6.27
CA SER A 307 4.57 -14.11 6.16
C SER A 307 5.67 -13.20 6.69
N ARG A 308 6.33 -12.44 5.81
CA ARG A 308 7.47 -11.57 6.13
C ARG A 308 7.04 -10.11 6.10
N LEU A 309 7.22 -9.43 7.21
CA LEU A 309 6.89 -8.01 7.40
C LEU A 309 8.17 -7.25 7.75
N ILE A 310 8.47 -6.19 7.00
CA ILE A 310 9.60 -5.29 7.27
C ILE A 310 9.04 -3.97 7.78
N VAL A 311 9.47 -3.55 8.97
CA VAL A 311 9.00 -2.34 9.64
C VAL A 311 10.18 -1.45 10.04
N PRO A 312 10.01 -0.12 10.08
CA PRO A 312 11.07 0.79 10.50
C PRO A 312 11.34 0.68 12.01
N ILE A 313 12.62 0.64 12.39
CA ILE A 313 13.05 0.80 13.77
C ILE A 313 12.92 2.28 14.14
N ALA A 314 12.38 2.56 15.31
CA ALA A 314 12.41 3.92 15.85
C ALA A 314 13.88 4.36 15.96
N ALA A 315 14.24 5.46 15.29
CA ALA A 315 15.55 6.08 15.48
C ALA A 315 15.67 6.39 16.97
N GLY A 316 16.45 5.59 17.70
CA GLY A 316 16.76 5.86 19.09
C GLY A 316 17.34 7.26 19.14
N LEU A 317 16.92 8.07 20.10
CA LEU A 317 17.71 9.19 20.57
C LEU A 317 19.06 8.57 20.96
N LEU A 318 20.02 8.61 20.06
CA LEU A 318 21.42 8.39 20.42
C LEU A 318 21.67 9.33 21.60
N PRO A 319 22.12 8.86 22.77
CA PRO A 319 22.51 9.75 23.84
C PRO A 319 23.50 10.71 23.19
N SER A 320 23.23 12.01 23.27
CA SER A 320 24.11 13.06 22.79
C SER A 320 25.43 12.95 23.55
N GLY A 321 26.31 12.11 22.99
CA GLY A 321 27.68 12.03 23.40
C GLY A 321 28.30 13.39 23.09
N SER A 322 28.58 14.15 24.09
CA SER A 322 29.38 15.36 24.05
C SER A 322 30.61 15.12 23.18
N PRO A 323 30.92 15.98 22.20
CA PRO A 323 32.19 15.87 21.52
C PRO A 323 33.29 16.17 22.55
N ASN A 324 34.02 15.13 22.98
CA ASN A 324 35.29 15.29 23.67
C ASN A 324 36.23 16.02 22.72
N THR A 325 36.43 17.29 22.98
CA THR A 325 37.52 18.10 22.46
C THR A 325 38.82 17.53 23.00
N SER A 326 39.40 16.54 22.32
CA SER A 326 40.78 16.15 22.55
C SER A 326 41.68 17.08 21.76
N GLU A 327 42.34 17.97 22.54
CA GLU A 327 43.46 18.80 22.14
C GLU A 327 44.45 18.04 21.25
N VAL A 328 44.65 18.56 20.05
CA VAL A 328 45.82 18.22 19.23
C VAL A 328 46.99 18.98 19.80
N LYS A 329 47.82 18.35 20.61
CA LYS A 329 49.16 18.81 20.95
C LYS A 329 50.04 18.67 19.72
N SER A 330 50.43 19.80 19.15
CA SER A 330 51.55 19.97 18.25
C SER A 330 52.87 19.69 19.02
N PHE A 331 53.72 18.85 18.49
CA PHE A 331 55.13 18.73 18.86
C PHE A 331 56.00 18.85 17.59
N PRO A 332 57.25 19.25 17.75
CA PRO A 332 57.94 20.30 16.98
C PRO A 332 58.51 19.83 15.66
#